data_1e73fc1edcb88a90a13060d8350e3c5d
#
_entry.id   1e73fc1edcb88a90a13060d8350e3c5d
#
_cell.length_a   1.000
_cell.length_b   1.000
_cell.length_c   1.000
_cell.angle_alpha   90.00
_cell.angle_beta   90.00
_cell.angle_gamma   90.00
#
_symmetry.space_group_name_H-M   'P 1'
#
loop_
_entity.id
_entity.type
_entity.pdbx_description
1 polymer ?
#
loop_
_entity_poly.entity_id
_entity_poly.type
_entity_poly.pdbx_seq_one_letter_code
_entity_poly.pdbx_strand_id
1 'polypeptide(L)' 'MPIRPRSSSPTILLRISDGTTHMHRSFNDFHQSVRSAEAYAEAGFMVAMISATGRFLMHFEPRRRRAAV' A
#
# COMPACT_ATOMS: atom_id res chain seq x y z
N MET A 1 6.37 -32.58 10.73
CA MET A 1 5.73 -32.09 10.27
C MET A 1 5.68 -30.82 10.28
N PRO A 2 5.80 -30.25 9.57
CA PRO A 2 5.88 -28.98 9.38
C PRO A 2 4.67 -28.35 9.56
N ILE A 3 4.64 -27.49 10.06
CA ILE A 3 3.58 -26.90 10.25
C ILE A 3 3.46 -25.91 9.45
N ARG A 4 2.99 -25.62 8.92
CA ARG A 4 2.81 -24.68 8.10
C ARG A 4 2.13 -23.67 8.66
N PRO A 5 2.41 -22.70 8.69
CA PRO A 5 1.86 -21.61 9.22
C PRO A 5 0.65 -21.32 8.58
N ARG A 6 0.07 -21.14 8.78
CA ARG A 6 -1.00 -20.87 8.26
C ARG A 6 -1.07 -19.73 7.82
N SER A 7 -0.78 -19.16 7.34
CA SER A 7 -0.83 -18.05 6.83
C SER A 7 -1.97 -17.64 6.52
N SER A 8 -2.64 -17.63 7.01
CA SER A 8 -3.80 -17.26 6.65
C SER A 8 -3.91 -15.96 6.16
N SER A 9 -3.34 -15.02 6.60
CA SER A 9 -3.62 -13.75 6.11
C SER A 9 -2.83 -13.46 4.97
N PRO A 10 -3.35 -12.92 3.98
CA PRO A 10 -2.65 -12.61 2.78
C PRO A 10 -1.76 -11.44 3.03
N THR A 11 -0.68 -11.38 2.44
CA THR A 11 0.22 -10.28 2.57
C THR A 11 -0.12 -9.26 1.52
N ILE A 12 -0.23 -8.02 1.90
CA ILE A 12 -0.52 -6.95 0.97
C ILE A 12 0.67 -6.03 0.93
N LEU A 13 1.11 -5.71 -0.24
CA LEU A 13 2.26 -4.86 -0.40
C LEU A 13 1.86 -3.50 -0.89
N LEU A 14 2.34 -2.47 -0.27
CA LEU A 14 2.10 -1.13 -0.73
C LEU A 14 3.38 -0.61 -1.37
N ARG A 15 3.23 -0.07 -2.58
CA ARG A 15 4.34 0.48 -3.27
C ARG A 15 4.12 1.94 -3.25
N ILE A 16 4.91 2.68 -2.56
CA ILE A 16 4.74 4.10 -2.36
C ILE A 16 5.81 4.86 -3.10
N SER A 17 5.41 5.85 -3.85
CA SER A 17 6.37 6.57 -4.66
C SER A 17 6.07 8.06 -4.67
N ASP A 18 7.08 8.87 -4.66
CA ASP A 18 6.84 10.29 -4.74
C ASP A 18 7.39 10.80 -6.08
N GLY A 19 7.66 9.91 -6.98
CA GLY A 19 8.15 10.33 -8.26
C GLY A 19 9.66 10.20 -8.38
N THR A 20 10.35 10.16 -7.27
CA THR A 20 11.77 10.02 -7.30
C THR A 20 12.19 8.81 -6.56
N THR A 21 11.63 8.54 -5.43
CA THR A 21 11.99 7.37 -4.66
C THR A 21 10.84 6.44 -4.53
N HIS A 22 11.10 5.19 -4.29
CA HIS A 22 10.08 4.20 -4.11
C HIS A 22 10.31 3.52 -2.79
N MET A 23 9.23 3.19 -2.12
CA MET A 23 9.29 2.58 -0.86
C MET A 23 8.28 1.46 -0.84
N HIS A 24 8.51 0.40 -0.13
CA HIS A 24 7.55 -0.70 -0.05
C HIS A 24 7.25 -1.01 1.39
N ARG A 25 6.01 -1.31 1.67
CA ARG A 25 5.62 -1.72 3.00
C ARG A 25 4.68 -2.89 2.89
N SER A 26 4.75 -3.82 3.80
CA SER A 26 3.87 -4.96 3.74
C SER A 26 2.95 -4.99 4.92
N PHE A 27 1.74 -5.47 4.72
CA PHE A 27 0.73 -5.53 5.73
C PHE A 27 0.03 -6.87 5.69
N ASN A 28 -0.48 -7.30 6.79
CA ASN A 28 -1.23 -8.51 6.83
C ASN A 28 -2.69 -8.25 6.96
N ASP A 29 -3.08 -7.03 7.16
CA ASP A 29 -4.45 -6.69 7.37
C ASP A 29 -4.87 -5.73 6.29
N PHE A 30 -5.92 -6.05 5.58
CA PHE A 30 -6.40 -5.22 4.49
C PHE A 30 -6.77 -3.84 4.98
N HIS A 31 -7.48 -3.73 6.07
CA HIS A 31 -7.89 -2.46 6.56
C HIS A 31 -6.71 -1.58 6.93
N GLN A 32 -5.72 -2.14 7.54
CA GLN A 32 -4.55 -1.38 7.87
C GLN A 32 -3.82 -0.93 6.64
N SER A 33 -3.76 -1.75 5.63
CA SER A 33 -3.07 -1.39 4.41
C SER A 33 -3.80 -0.23 3.74
N VAL A 34 -5.13 -0.24 3.76
CA VAL A 34 -5.89 0.83 3.15
C VAL A 34 -5.69 2.13 3.91
N ARG A 35 -5.73 2.08 5.21
CA ARG A 35 -5.54 3.27 5.98
C ARG A 35 -4.16 3.84 5.77
N SER A 36 -3.14 3.02 5.70
CA SER A 36 -1.81 3.49 5.45
C SER A 36 -1.70 4.07 4.06
N ALA A 37 -2.32 3.41 3.08
CA ALA A 37 -2.27 3.90 1.73
C ALA A 37 -2.91 5.28 1.63
N GLU A 38 -4.00 5.46 2.30
CA GLU A 38 -4.67 6.73 2.28
C GLU A 38 -3.84 7.82 2.93
N ALA A 39 -3.17 7.48 4.01
CA ALA A 39 -2.34 8.44 4.70
C ALA A 39 -1.18 8.87 3.80
N TYR A 40 -0.58 7.93 3.09
CA TYR A 40 0.51 8.27 2.21
C TYR A 40 -0.01 9.12 1.04
N ALA A 41 -1.16 8.76 0.53
CA ALA A 41 -1.73 9.53 -0.58
C ALA A 41 -2.01 10.95 -0.15
N GLU A 42 -2.47 11.11 1.06
CA GLU A 42 -2.71 12.44 1.54
C GLU A 42 -1.44 13.20 1.74
N ALA A 43 -0.35 12.55 1.98
CA ALA A 43 0.93 13.19 2.11
C ALA A 43 1.55 13.50 0.75
N GLY A 44 0.90 13.12 -0.31
CA GLY A 44 1.39 13.46 -1.65
C GLY A 44 2.07 12.31 -2.38
N PHE A 45 1.98 11.09 -1.85
CA PHE A 45 2.62 9.97 -2.51
C PHE A 45 1.64 9.17 -3.34
N MET A 46 2.15 8.55 -4.36
CA MET A 46 1.33 7.71 -5.17
C MET A 46 1.46 6.32 -4.57
N VAL A 47 0.38 5.63 -4.37
CA VAL A 47 0.42 4.33 -3.74
C VAL A 47 -0.26 3.28 -4.58
N ALA A 48 0.37 2.15 -4.74
CA ALA A 48 -0.23 1.03 -5.44
C ALA A 48 -0.29 -0.12 -4.47
N MET A 49 -1.44 -0.76 -4.36
CA MET A 49 -1.62 -1.87 -3.46
C MET A 49 -1.56 -3.15 -4.26
N ILE A 50 -0.70 -4.06 -3.90
CA ILE A 50 -0.49 -5.28 -4.65
C ILE A 50 -0.59 -6.48 -3.74
N SER A 51 -1.19 -7.54 -4.22
CA SER A 51 -1.35 -8.72 -3.39
C SER A 51 -0.06 -9.51 -3.35
N ALA A 52 -0.01 -10.50 -2.50
CA ALA A 52 1.18 -11.31 -2.36
C ALA A 52 1.55 -12.00 -3.65
N THR A 53 0.61 -12.22 -4.52
CA THR A 53 0.90 -12.89 -5.76
C THR A 53 1.25 -11.90 -6.85
N GLY A 54 1.34 -10.65 -6.52
CA GLY A 54 1.69 -9.66 -7.51
C GLY A 54 0.52 -9.08 -8.25
N ARG A 55 -0.74 -9.38 -7.84
CA ARG A 55 -1.86 -8.87 -8.52
C ARG A 55 -2.20 -7.51 -8.07
N PHE A 56 -2.44 -6.61 -8.94
CA PHE A 56 -2.78 -5.25 -8.62
C PHE A 56 -4.15 -5.22 -7.94
N LEU A 57 -4.28 -4.56 -6.83
CA LEU A 57 -5.53 -4.48 -6.12
C LEU A 57 -6.14 -3.08 -6.18
N MET A 58 -5.40 -2.09 -5.83
CA MET A 58 -5.91 -0.74 -5.79
C MET A 58 -4.86 0.27 -6.00
N HIS A 59 -5.26 1.43 -6.39
CA HIS A 59 -4.33 2.51 -6.67
C HIS A 59 -4.83 3.76 -5.99
N PHE A 60 -3.99 4.48 -5.29
CA PHE A 60 -4.36 5.70 -4.61
C PHE A 60 -3.57 6.85 -5.23
N GLU A 61 -4.27 7.86 -5.68
CA GLU A 61 -3.61 8.99 -6.27
C GLU A 61 -3.22 9.99 -5.24
N PRO A 62 -2.15 10.68 -5.43
CA PRO A 62 -1.70 11.64 -4.45
C PRO A 62 -2.71 12.75 -4.34
N ARG A 63 -3.04 13.17 -3.13
CA ARG A 63 -3.97 14.16 -2.98
C ARG A 63 -3.24 15.39 -2.91
N ARG A 64 -3.18 16.21 -3.80
CA ARG A 64 -2.49 17.39 -3.78
C ARG A 64 -3.19 18.43 -3.12
N ARG A 65 -2.77 19.09 -2.30
CA ARG A 65 -3.41 20.06 -1.65
C ARG A 65 -3.49 21.16 -2.49
N ARG A 66 -4.29 21.73 -2.84
CA ARG A 66 -4.49 22.71 -3.66
C ARG A 66 -3.95 23.80 -3.18
N ALA A 67 -3.19 24.22 -3.47
CA ALA A 67 -2.60 25.25 -3.10
C ALA A 67 -3.39 26.25 -2.91
N ALA A 68 -3.70 26.68 -2.70
CA ALA A 68 -4.42 27.56 -2.61
C ALA A 68 -4.52 28.23 -3.26
N VAL A 69 -4.47 28.51 -3.40
CA VAL A 69 -4.63 29.14 -4.10
C VAL A 69 -4.92 29.65 -3.88
#